data_9ba002f7522548ed5875990ccf398635
#
_entry.id   9ba002f7522548ed5875990ccf398635
#
_cell.length_a   1.000
_cell.length_b   1.000
_cell.length_c   1.000
_cell.angle_alpha   90.00
_cell.angle_beta   90.00
_cell.angle_gamma   90.00
#
_symmetry.space_group_name_H-M   'P 1'
#
loop_
_entity.id
_entity.type
_entity.pdbx_description
1 polymer ?
#
loop_
_entity_poly.entity_id
_entity_poly.type
_entity_poly.pdbx_seq_one_letter_code
_entity_poly.pdbx_strand_id
1 'polypeptide(L)'
;MDKPYIKEIREIEKKRWELLSLEILILVFLTGAVIVLSILEQRFLTLFFLGLLAVLFSVYIISKQKELKRLNTTLTEEQFKNIEERIRSASLKERLSEVVILYRIGRISVSQFTLQRKLDKILSLALNMLKADRASIMLPNEKAGIFIIASQIGLEKELAEPRPQKIGEGVAGWVFENKTPLILSGRVEDNRFKNFIKKTTEINSAISLPIKLKGKVIGILNLSYMKGTERAFTERDMRILSLFSRFMSTSIEQTQLALKRHLVP
;
A
#
# COMPACT_ATOMS: atom_id res chain seq x y z
N MET A 1 -7.15 5.41 27.01
CA MET A 1 -5.74 5.66 26.70
C MET A 1 -5.66 6.99 25.95
N ASP A 2 -5.45 8.07 26.70
CA ASP A 2 -5.28 9.40 26.10
C ASP A 2 -3.95 9.43 25.35
N LYS A 3 -4.03 9.70 24.05
CA LYS A 3 -2.84 9.79 23.19
C LYS A 3 -1.95 10.95 23.72
N PRO A 4 -0.62 10.76 23.86
CA PRO A 4 0.29 11.79 24.39
C PRO A 4 0.15 13.15 23.69
N TYR A 5 -0.22 13.15 22.43
CA TYR A 5 -0.50 14.33 21.60
C TYR A 5 -1.65 15.22 22.14
N ILE A 6 -2.70 14.63 22.71
CA ILE A 6 -3.85 15.39 23.27
C ILE A 6 -3.42 16.14 24.55
N LYS A 7 -2.49 15.56 25.30
CA LYS A 7 -1.95 16.17 26.52
C LYS A 7 -1.10 17.40 26.22
N GLU A 8 -0.27 17.32 25.18
CA GLU A 8 0.55 18.45 24.72
C GLU A 8 -0.29 19.61 24.15
N ILE A 9 -1.31 19.31 23.33
CA ILE A 9 -2.24 20.34 22.83
C ILE A 9 -2.93 21.03 23.99
N ARG A 10 -3.36 20.29 24.98
CA ARG A 10 -4.05 20.84 26.16
C ARG A 10 -3.11 21.72 27.02
N GLU A 11 -1.82 21.38 27.12
CA GLU A 11 -0.81 22.22 27.79
C GLU A 11 -0.53 23.52 27.00
N ILE A 12 -0.47 23.44 25.68
CA ILE A 12 -0.30 24.62 24.82
C ILE A 12 -1.52 25.56 24.92
N GLU A 13 -2.72 25.02 24.91
CA GLU A 13 -3.95 25.79 25.11
C GLU A 13 -4.01 26.41 26.51
N LYS A 14 -3.65 25.67 27.55
CA LYS A 14 -3.58 26.20 28.94
C LYS A 14 -2.61 27.37 29.06
N LYS A 15 -1.39 27.23 28.51
CA LYS A 15 -0.41 28.30 28.46
C LYS A 15 -0.90 29.52 27.68
N ARG A 16 -1.64 29.32 26.62
CA ARG A 16 -2.25 30.40 25.82
C ARG A 16 -3.30 31.17 26.63
N TRP A 17 -4.14 30.45 27.38
CA TRP A 17 -5.12 31.06 28.26
C TRP A 17 -4.47 31.80 29.46
N GLU A 18 -3.40 31.25 30.03
CA GLU A 18 -2.61 31.92 31.08
C GLU A 18 -1.98 33.20 30.56
N LEU A 19 -1.47 33.23 29.33
CA LEU A 19 -0.94 34.43 28.70
C LEU A 19 -2.01 35.47 28.43
N LEU A 20 -3.16 35.09 27.90
CA LEU A 20 -4.29 35.97 27.67
C LEU A 20 -4.84 36.57 28.98
N SER A 21 -4.91 35.78 30.05
CA SER A 21 -5.34 36.26 31.35
C SER A 21 -4.35 37.25 31.95
N LEU A 22 -3.04 37.04 31.74
CA LEU A 22 -2.00 37.97 32.16
C LEU A 22 -2.06 39.30 31.39
N GLU A 23 -2.30 39.20 30.05
CA GLU A 23 -2.49 40.40 29.21
C GLU A 23 -3.69 41.24 29.66
N ILE A 24 -4.82 40.59 29.94
CA ILE A 24 -6.02 41.28 30.45
C ILE A 24 -5.75 41.91 31.81
N LEU A 25 -5.07 41.18 32.71
CA LEU A 25 -4.73 41.70 34.05
C LEU A 25 -3.83 42.94 33.98
N ILE A 26 -2.80 42.91 33.11
CA ILE A 26 -1.91 44.03 32.85
C ILE A 26 -2.69 45.20 32.26
N LEU A 27 -3.60 44.97 31.33
CA LEU A 27 -4.42 46.02 30.71
C LEU A 27 -5.36 46.67 31.72
N VAL A 28 -5.98 45.89 32.62
CA VAL A 28 -6.84 46.39 33.69
C VAL A 28 -6.03 47.20 34.72
N PHE A 29 -4.84 46.74 35.08
CA PHE A 29 -3.96 47.47 36.00
C PHE A 29 -3.48 48.78 35.38
N LEU A 30 -3.17 48.80 34.12
CA LEU A 30 -2.78 49.96 33.33
C LEU A 30 -3.87 51.02 33.28
N THR A 31 -5.07 50.60 32.90
CA THR A 31 -6.22 51.55 32.84
C THR A 31 -6.54 52.12 34.21
N GLY A 32 -6.46 51.31 35.27
CA GLY A 32 -6.61 51.75 36.63
C GLY A 32 -5.53 52.80 37.06
N ALA A 33 -4.26 52.52 36.73
CA ALA A 33 -3.15 53.45 37.02
C ALA A 33 -3.29 54.79 36.28
N VAL A 34 -3.71 54.77 35.01
CA VAL A 34 -3.98 55.99 34.21
C VAL A 34 -5.10 56.81 34.80
N ILE A 35 -6.18 56.19 35.26
CA ILE A 35 -7.30 56.89 35.93
C ILE A 35 -6.83 57.54 37.22
N VAL A 36 -6.10 56.85 38.08
CA VAL A 36 -5.60 57.38 39.36
C VAL A 36 -4.62 58.55 39.15
N LEU A 37 -3.70 58.45 38.21
CA LEU A 37 -2.73 59.49 37.87
C LEU A 37 -3.38 60.70 37.17
N SER A 38 -4.47 60.51 36.43
CA SER A 38 -5.25 61.59 35.82
C SER A 38 -5.96 62.43 36.84
N ILE A 39 -6.35 61.87 38.01
CA ILE A 39 -6.98 62.60 39.13
C ILE A 39 -5.96 63.45 39.85
N LEU A 40 -4.66 63.12 39.80
CA LEU A 40 -3.56 63.84 40.54
C LEU A 40 -2.93 64.97 39.73
N GLU A 41 -3.51 65.44 38.60
CA GLU A 41 -3.01 66.55 37.74
C GLU A 41 -1.56 66.45 37.23
N GLN A 42 -0.92 65.28 37.31
CA GLN A 42 0.46 65.06 36.85
C GLN A 42 0.51 64.47 35.43
N ARG A 43 0.02 65.17 34.41
CA ARG A 43 -0.07 64.73 33.04
C ARG A 43 1.25 64.23 32.42
N PHE A 44 2.37 64.82 32.74
CA PHE A 44 3.68 64.42 32.21
C PHE A 44 4.16 63.05 32.74
N LEU A 45 3.94 62.78 34.02
CA LEU A 45 4.32 61.52 34.64
C LEU A 45 3.48 60.38 34.12
N THR A 46 2.18 60.57 33.85
CA THR A 46 1.28 59.57 33.32
C THR A 46 1.71 59.14 31.92
N LEU A 47 2.02 60.10 31.03
CA LEU A 47 2.48 59.83 29.67
C LEU A 47 3.83 59.09 29.65
N PHE A 48 4.76 59.46 30.57
CA PHE A 48 6.04 58.76 30.69
C PHE A 48 5.88 57.29 31.12
N PHE A 49 5.08 57.00 32.14
CA PHE A 49 4.81 55.62 32.57
C PHE A 49 4.07 54.81 31.53
N LEU A 50 3.13 55.42 30.81
CA LEU A 50 2.42 54.74 29.70
C LEU A 50 3.37 54.38 28.57
N GLY A 51 4.28 55.26 28.18
CA GLY A 51 5.31 55.01 27.18
C GLY A 51 6.28 53.91 27.59
N LEU A 52 6.76 53.93 28.85
CA LEU A 52 7.65 52.91 29.39
C LEU A 52 6.98 51.52 29.37
N LEU A 53 5.73 51.46 29.74
CA LEU A 53 4.97 50.20 29.79
C LEU A 53 4.68 49.68 28.42
N ALA A 54 4.38 50.52 27.42
CA ALA A 54 4.22 50.13 26.02
C ALA A 54 5.52 49.54 25.47
N VAL A 55 6.67 50.08 25.82
CA VAL A 55 7.98 49.51 25.43
C VAL A 55 8.20 48.14 26.07
N LEU A 56 7.97 48.02 27.38
CA LEU A 56 8.10 46.73 28.09
C LEU A 56 7.18 45.66 27.52
N PHE A 57 5.93 46.03 27.22
CA PHE A 57 4.97 45.14 26.60
C PHE A 57 5.42 44.70 25.19
N SER A 58 5.94 45.63 24.38
CA SER A 58 6.47 45.31 23.06
C SER A 58 7.65 44.35 23.13
N VAL A 59 8.59 44.55 24.05
CA VAL A 59 9.73 43.65 24.28
C VAL A 59 9.26 42.26 24.69
N TYR A 60 8.25 42.22 25.59
CA TYR A 60 7.65 40.95 26.03
C TYR A 60 7.00 40.18 24.87
N ILE A 61 6.18 40.85 24.05
CA ILE A 61 5.53 40.23 22.88
C ILE A 61 6.58 39.69 21.89
N ILE A 62 7.60 40.47 21.55
CA ILE A 62 8.67 40.05 20.64
C ILE A 62 9.40 38.83 21.19
N SER A 63 9.72 38.79 22.46
CA SER A 63 10.35 37.65 23.13
C SER A 63 9.47 36.41 23.06
N LYS A 64 8.18 36.55 23.30
CA LYS A 64 7.21 35.47 23.30
C LYS A 64 6.94 34.93 21.90
N GLN A 65 6.86 35.79 20.88
CA GLN A 65 6.76 35.38 19.49
C GLN A 65 7.99 34.58 19.04
N LYS A 66 9.18 34.97 19.50
CA LYS A 66 10.43 34.26 19.19
C LYS A 66 10.46 32.85 19.81
N GLU A 67 9.97 32.71 21.02
CA GLU A 67 9.84 31.44 21.73
C GLU A 67 8.83 30.52 21.02
N LEU A 68 7.65 31.05 20.68
CA LEU A 68 6.63 30.29 19.91
C LEU A 68 7.13 29.85 18.54
N LYS A 69 7.88 30.71 17.84
CA LYS A 69 8.46 30.36 16.54
C LYS A 69 9.50 29.24 16.68
N ARG A 70 10.33 29.26 17.72
CA ARG A 70 11.29 28.16 17.99
C ARG A 70 10.58 26.84 18.30
N LEU A 71 9.56 26.87 19.15
CA LEU A 71 8.75 25.67 19.47
C LEU A 71 8.09 25.09 18.24
N ASN A 72 7.52 25.93 17.38
CA ASN A 72 6.87 25.47 16.14
C ASN A 72 7.87 24.85 15.16
N THR A 73 9.09 25.40 15.04
CA THR A 73 10.15 24.81 14.20
C THR A 73 10.61 23.45 14.74
N THR A 74 10.80 23.33 16.07
CA THR A 74 11.21 22.06 16.68
C THR A 74 10.15 20.97 16.50
N LEU A 75 8.87 21.31 16.70
CA LEU A 75 7.76 20.36 16.49
C LEU A 75 7.65 19.90 15.03
N THR A 76 7.85 20.81 14.07
CA THR A 76 7.86 20.47 12.65
C THR A 76 9.03 19.54 12.31
N GLU A 77 10.21 19.79 12.81
CA GLU A 77 11.38 18.94 12.62
C GLU A 77 11.19 17.52 13.20
N GLU A 78 10.62 17.41 14.39
CA GLU A 78 10.31 16.11 14.99
C GLU A 78 9.24 15.35 14.18
N GLN A 79 8.23 16.05 13.70
CA GLN A 79 7.22 15.42 12.81
C GLN A 79 7.84 14.92 11.51
N PHE A 80 8.72 15.68 10.88
CA PHE A 80 9.44 15.25 9.68
C PHE A 80 10.30 14.01 9.94
N LYS A 81 11.07 13.97 11.03
CA LYS A 81 11.86 12.78 11.41
C LYS A 81 10.98 11.55 11.63
N ASN A 82 9.88 11.71 12.34
CA ASN A 82 8.93 10.60 12.55
C ASN A 82 8.32 10.08 11.24
N ILE A 83 8.00 10.97 10.30
CA ILE A 83 7.49 10.59 8.97
C ILE A 83 8.58 9.84 8.19
N GLU A 84 9.80 10.37 8.16
CA GLU A 84 10.94 9.75 7.48
C GLU A 84 11.24 8.35 8.02
N GLU A 85 11.27 8.16 9.34
CA GLU A 85 11.44 6.85 9.98
C GLU A 85 10.33 5.87 9.63
N ARG A 86 9.08 6.34 9.59
CA ARG A 86 7.93 5.51 9.17
C ARG A 86 8.05 5.08 7.71
N ILE A 87 8.41 5.99 6.80
CA ILE A 87 8.62 5.67 5.39
C ILE A 87 9.78 4.68 5.24
N ARG A 88 10.89 4.91 5.92
CA ARG A 88 12.05 4.02 5.89
C ARG A 88 11.71 2.62 6.43
N SER A 89 11.01 2.54 7.55
CA SER A 89 10.60 1.26 8.13
C SER A 89 9.59 0.51 7.25
N ALA A 90 8.66 1.23 6.59
CA ALA A 90 7.71 0.64 5.66
C ALA A 90 8.42 0.06 4.43
N SER A 91 9.36 0.81 3.84
CA SER A 91 10.14 0.35 2.68
C SER A 91 11.03 -0.85 3.02
N LEU A 92 11.62 -0.86 4.22
CA LEU A 92 12.43 -2.00 4.69
C LEU A 92 11.57 -3.25 4.89
N LYS A 93 10.38 -3.12 5.49
CA LYS A 93 9.42 -4.23 5.63
C LYS A 93 8.99 -4.79 4.28
N GLU A 94 8.77 -3.93 3.30
CA GLU A 94 8.42 -4.35 1.94
C GLU A 94 9.56 -5.18 1.32
N ARG A 95 10.80 -4.70 1.35
CA ARG A 95 11.96 -5.43 0.84
C ARG A 95 12.19 -6.75 1.57
N LEU A 96 12.04 -6.79 2.90
CA LEU A 96 12.13 -8.01 3.66
C LEU A 96 11.06 -9.02 3.26
N SER A 97 9.83 -8.58 3.00
CA SER A 97 8.76 -9.48 2.53
C SER A 97 9.10 -10.11 1.18
N GLU A 98 9.65 -9.34 0.24
CA GLU A 98 10.11 -9.86 -1.05
C GLU A 98 11.22 -10.92 -0.89
N VAL A 99 12.19 -10.67 -0.04
CA VAL A 99 13.28 -11.64 0.24
C VAL A 99 12.72 -12.94 0.84
N VAL A 100 11.78 -12.85 1.78
CA VAL A 100 11.13 -14.04 2.37
C VAL A 100 10.36 -14.83 1.30
N ILE A 101 9.68 -14.15 0.39
CA ILE A 101 8.99 -14.78 -0.74
C ILE A 101 9.99 -15.54 -1.61
N LEU A 102 11.05 -14.86 -2.05
CA LEU A 102 12.09 -15.43 -2.88
C LEU A 102 12.71 -16.68 -2.23
N TYR A 103 13.00 -16.61 -0.95
CA TYR A 103 13.52 -17.75 -0.17
C TYR A 103 12.54 -18.93 -0.17
N ARG A 104 11.26 -18.69 0.14
CA ARG A 104 10.23 -19.75 0.20
C ARG A 104 10.03 -20.41 -1.17
N ILE A 105 9.91 -19.61 -2.22
CA ILE A 105 9.73 -20.12 -3.58
C ILE A 105 11.00 -20.86 -4.04
N GLY A 106 12.18 -20.31 -3.77
CA GLY A 106 13.45 -20.93 -4.11
C GLY A 106 13.59 -22.34 -3.52
N ARG A 107 13.21 -22.52 -2.26
CA ARG A 107 13.18 -23.85 -1.62
C ARG A 107 12.27 -24.86 -2.35
N ILE A 108 11.12 -24.41 -2.85
CA ILE A 108 10.21 -25.26 -3.62
C ILE A 108 10.84 -25.63 -4.96
N SER A 109 11.46 -24.66 -5.65
CA SER A 109 12.05 -24.86 -6.98
C SER A 109 13.20 -25.84 -7.00
N VAL A 110 14.07 -25.82 -5.97
CA VAL A 110 15.24 -26.70 -5.84
C VAL A 110 14.87 -28.10 -5.30
N SER A 111 13.64 -28.28 -4.81
CA SER A 111 13.20 -29.57 -4.27
C SER A 111 13.08 -30.63 -5.37
N GLN A 112 13.21 -31.92 -4.99
CA GLN A 112 13.03 -33.07 -5.90
C GLN A 112 11.56 -33.40 -6.19
N PHE A 113 10.65 -32.44 -6.02
CA PHE A 113 9.24 -32.62 -6.33
C PHE A 113 9.00 -32.70 -7.84
N THR A 114 7.97 -33.45 -8.23
CA THR A 114 7.45 -33.43 -9.61
C THR A 114 7.00 -32.00 -9.99
N LEU A 115 6.95 -31.72 -11.29
CA LEU A 115 6.48 -30.40 -11.79
C LEU A 115 5.11 -30.04 -11.20
N GLN A 116 4.16 -30.99 -11.27
CA GLN A 116 2.82 -30.81 -10.73
C GLN A 116 2.87 -30.33 -9.27
N ARG A 117 3.59 -31.05 -8.43
CA ARG A 117 3.71 -30.73 -7.01
C ARG A 117 4.43 -29.40 -6.73
N LYS A 118 5.38 -29.01 -7.59
CA LYS A 118 6.01 -27.67 -7.54
C LYS A 118 5.00 -26.58 -7.85
N LEU A 119 4.24 -26.74 -8.96
CA LEU A 119 3.22 -25.76 -9.36
C LEU A 119 2.13 -25.62 -8.30
N ASP A 120 1.64 -26.73 -7.73
CA ASP A 120 0.63 -26.72 -6.67
C ASP A 120 1.12 -25.98 -5.42
N LYS A 121 2.36 -26.23 -4.99
CA LYS A 121 2.95 -25.54 -3.82
C LYS A 121 3.19 -24.06 -4.07
N ILE A 122 3.68 -23.69 -5.24
CA ILE A 122 3.91 -22.28 -5.61
C ILE A 122 2.55 -21.55 -5.72
N LEU A 123 1.54 -22.19 -6.33
CA LEU A 123 0.20 -21.64 -6.44
C LEU A 123 -0.45 -21.43 -5.06
N SER A 124 -0.34 -22.43 -4.18
CA SER A 124 -0.84 -22.36 -2.80
C SER A 124 -0.15 -21.23 -2.00
N LEU A 125 1.15 -21.06 -2.19
CA LEU A 125 1.90 -19.99 -1.54
C LEU A 125 1.44 -18.61 -2.06
N ALA A 126 1.23 -18.44 -3.36
CA ALA A 126 0.73 -17.20 -3.95
C ALA A 126 -0.67 -16.86 -3.46
N LEU A 127 -1.58 -17.82 -3.45
CA LEU A 127 -2.96 -17.67 -2.96
C LEU A 127 -2.98 -17.25 -1.50
N ASN A 128 -2.22 -17.93 -0.63
CA ASN A 128 -2.18 -17.64 0.80
C ASN A 128 -1.56 -16.26 1.10
N MET A 129 -0.53 -15.88 0.37
CA MET A 129 0.12 -14.59 0.56
C MET A 129 -0.77 -13.41 0.22
N LEU A 130 -1.48 -13.50 -0.89
CA LEU A 130 -2.40 -12.46 -1.33
C LEU A 130 -3.77 -12.62 -0.70
N LYS A 131 -4.01 -13.75 0.02
CA LYS A 131 -5.31 -14.11 0.59
C LYS A 131 -6.41 -14.09 -0.48
N ALA A 132 -6.08 -14.58 -1.66
CA ALA A 132 -7.02 -14.73 -2.75
C ALA A 132 -7.92 -15.95 -2.52
N ASP A 133 -9.12 -15.92 -3.09
CA ASP A 133 -10.10 -17.00 -2.90
C ASP A 133 -9.89 -18.14 -3.91
N ARG A 134 -9.46 -17.79 -5.14
CA ARG A 134 -9.23 -18.75 -6.23
C ARG A 134 -7.91 -18.46 -6.92
N ALA A 135 -7.27 -19.51 -7.38
CA ALA A 135 -6.06 -19.44 -8.19
C ALA A 135 -6.00 -20.59 -9.20
N SER A 136 -5.41 -20.33 -10.37
CA SER A 136 -5.16 -21.37 -11.38
C SER A 136 -3.91 -21.09 -12.19
N ILE A 137 -3.29 -22.18 -12.69
CA ILE A 137 -2.23 -22.17 -13.69
C ILE A 137 -2.75 -22.87 -14.92
N MET A 138 -2.72 -22.17 -16.04
CA MET A 138 -3.16 -22.69 -17.35
C MET A 138 -1.95 -22.79 -18.27
N LEU A 139 -1.78 -23.92 -18.92
CA LEU A 139 -0.72 -24.17 -19.93
C LEU A 139 -1.35 -24.30 -21.32
N PRO A 140 -0.75 -23.70 -22.36
CA PRO A 140 -1.26 -23.81 -23.70
C PRO A 140 -0.97 -25.19 -24.27
N ASN A 141 -1.99 -25.83 -24.83
CA ASN A 141 -1.85 -26.94 -25.76
C ASN A 141 -2.02 -26.41 -27.19
N GLU A 142 -0.92 -26.02 -27.82
CA GLU A 142 -0.93 -25.38 -29.14
C GLU A 142 -1.51 -26.31 -30.22
N LYS A 143 -1.33 -27.66 -30.12
CA LYS A 143 -1.86 -28.61 -31.05
C LYS A 143 -3.38 -28.69 -31.03
N ALA A 144 -3.97 -28.57 -29.85
CA ALA A 144 -5.41 -28.60 -29.67
C ALA A 144 -6.05 -27.19 -29.70
N GLY A 145 -5.25 -26.11 -29.69
CA GLY A 145 -5.73 -24.74 -29.68
C GLY A 145 -6.42 -24.32 -28.37
N ILE A 146 -6.14 -25.01 -27.26
CA ILE A 146 -6.82 -24.82 -25.97
C ILE A 146 -5.84 -24.67 -24.82
N PHE A 147 -6.32 -24.12 -23.71
CA PHE A 147 -5.60 -24.13 -22.42
C PHE A 147 -5.97 -25.40 -21.64
N ILE A 148 -4.97 -25.98 -20.97
CA ILE A 148 -5.11 -27.06 -20.00
C ILE A 148 -4.83 -26.48 -18.60
N ILE A 149 -5.70 -26.74 -17.63
CA ILE A 149 -5.48 -26.36 -16.23
C ILE A 149 -4.44 -27.31 -15.63
N ALA A 150 -3.24 -26.78 -15.37
CA ALA A 150 -2.16 -27.56 -14.78
C ALA A 150 -2.24 -27.60 -13.24
N SER A 151 -2.79 -26.56 -12.60
CA SER A 151 -3.01 -26.51 -11.16
C SER A 151 -4.13 -25.54 -10.85
N GLN A 152 -4.93 -25.84 -9.82
CA GLN A 152 -6.04 -24.96 -9.39
C GLN A 152 -6.33 -25.10 -7.91
N ILE A 153 -6.80 -24.02 -7.28
CA ILE A 153 -7.25 -23.96 -5.89
C ILE A 153 -8.48 -23.08 -5.81
N GLY A 154 -9.49 -23.50 -5.03
CA GLY A 154 -10.71 -22.71 -4.78
C GLY A 154 -11.73 -22.73 -5.93
N LEU A 155 -11.48 -23.45 -7.00
CA LEU A 155 -12.46 -23.67 -8.08
C LEU A 155 -13.35 -24.86 -7.71
N GLU A 156 -14.67 -24.66 -7.74
CA GLU A 156 -15.63 -25.73 -7.49
C GLU A 156 -15.51 -26.81 -8.59
N LYS A 157 -15.71 -28.07 -8.20
CA LYS A 157 -15.60 -29.22 -9.13
C LYS A 157 -16.58 -29.13 -10.30
N GLU A 158 -17.71 -28.47 -10.15
CA GLU A 158 -18.69 -28.26 -11.23
C GLU A 158 -18.19 -27.31 -12.34
N LEU A 159 -17.26 -26.41 -11.99
CA LEU A 159 -16.53 -25.58 -12.96
C LEU A 159 -15.26 -26.30 -13.47
N ALA A 160 -14.92 -27.43 -12.88
CA ALA A 160 -13.74 -28.23 -13.19
C ALA A 160 -13.96 -29.25 -14.31
N GLU A 161 -15.20 -29.43 -14.80
CA GLU A 161 -15.38 -29.92 -16.19
C GLU A 161 -15.12 -28.73 -17.13
N PRO A 162 -13.87 -28.48 -17.50
CA PRO A 162 -13.53 -27.31 -18.24
C PRO A 162 -14.10 -27.50 -19.64
N ARG A 163 -15.09 -26.70 -20.00
CA ARG A 163 -15.19 -26.39 -21.43
C ARG A 163 -13.82 -25.86 -21.82
N PRO A 164 -13.11 -26.56 -22.72
CA PRO A 164 -11.74 -26.21 -23.05
C PRO A 164 -11.72 -24.75 -23.48
N GLN A 165 -11.05 -23.90 -22.69
CA GLN A 165 -10.91 -22.49 -23.04
C GLN A 165 -9.95 -22.42 -24.23
N LYS A 166 -10.42 -21.88 -25.37
CA LYS A 166 -9.57 -21.72 -26.54
C LYS A 166 -8.50 -20.66 -26.31
N ILE A 167 -7.34 -20.88 -26.90
CA ILE A 167 -6.28 -19.87 -26.95
C ILE A 167 -6.83 -18.65 -27.71
N GLY A 168 -6.61 -17.44 -27.16
CA GLY A 168 -7.18 -16.19 -27.69
C GLY A 168 -8.54 -15.81 -27.09
N GLU A 169 -9.22 -16.71 -26.37
CA GLU A 169 -10.52 -16.39 -25.76
C GLU A 169 -10.39 -15.94 -24.28
N GLY A 170 -11.20 -14.95 -23.90
CA GLY A 170 -11.31 -14.45 -22.52
C GLY A 170 -10.06 -13.75 -22.02
N VAL A 171 -10.00 -13.55 -20.70
CA VAL A 171 -8.90 -12.83 -20.04
C VAL A 171 -7.56 -13.53 -20.22
N ALA A 172 -7.52 -14.85 -20.00
CA ALA A 172 -6.30 -15.63 -20.14
C ALA A 172 -5.79 -15.65 -21.60
N GLY A 173 -6.71 -15.74 -22.58
CA GLY A 173 -6.37 -15.68 -24.01
C GLY A 173 -5.78 -14.31 -24.39
N TRP A 174 -6.40 -13.23 -23.92
CA TRP A 174 -5.88 -11.88 -24.16
C TRP A 174 -4.47 -11.69 -23.57
N VAL A 175 -4.25 -12.11 -22.30
CA VAL A 175 -2.95 -12.04 -21.64
C VAL A 175 -1.90 -12.89 -22.37
N PHE A 176 -2.30 -14.02 -22.92
CA PHE A 176 -1.43 -14.90 -23.70
C PHE A 176 -0.94 -14.21 -24.99
N GLU A 177 -1.86 -13.62 -25.74
CA GLU A 177 -1.58 -12.95 -27.03
C GLU A 177 -0.80 -11.65 -26.82
N ASN A 178 -1.26 -10.80 -25.89
CA ASN A 178 -0.65 -9.49 -25.66
C ASN A 178 0.61 -9.56 -24.78
N LYS A 179 0.88 -10.70 -24.14
CA LYS A 179 2.07 -10.92 -23.30
C LYS A 179 2.20 -9.90 -22.14
N THR A 180 1.11 -9.29 -21.73
CA THR A 180 1.07 -8.27 -20.67
C THR A 180 0.16 -8.73 -19.54
N PRO A 181 0.52 -8.45 -18.27
CA PRO A 181 -0.36 -8.75 -17.14
C PRO A 181 -1.60 -7.85 -17.16
N LEU A 182 -2.67 -8.30 -16.53
CA LEU A 182 -3.93 -7.58 -16.45
C LEU A 182 -4.51 -7.67 -15.05
N ILE A 183 -4.91 -6.52 -14.50
CA ILE A 183 -5.72 -6.42 -13.28
C ILE A 183 -7.12 -6.00 -13.70
N LEU A 184 -8.12 -6.72 -13.17
CA LEU A 184 -9.54 -6.45 -13.36
C LEU A 184 -10.18 -6.18 -12.00
N SER A 185 -10.92 -5.08 -11.89
CA SER A 185 -11.60 -4.70 -10.65
C SER A 185 -13.06 -4.35 -10.93
N GLY A 186 -13.96 -4.82 -10.06
CA GLY A 186 -15.38 -4.57 -10.17
C GLY A 186 -16.05 -5.33 -11.32
N ARG A 187 -17.23 -4.85 -11.72
CA ARG A 187 -17.95 -5.38 -12.89
C ARG A 187 -17.15 -5.04 -14.13
N VAL A 188 -16.52 -6.03 -14.73
CA VAL A 188 -15.66 -5.83 -15.90
C VAL A 188 -16.55 -5.49 -17.11
N GLU A 189 -16.75 -4.20 -17.33
CA GLU A 189 -17.37 -3.64 -18.54
C GLU A 189 -16.33 -3.31 -19.61
N ASP A 190 -15.25 -4.05 -19.63
CA ASP A 190 -14.18 -3.86 -20.61
C ASP A 190 -14.60 -4.40 -21.96
N ASN A 191 -14.65 -3.53 -22.97
CA ASN A 191 -15.04 -3.87 -24.34
C ASN A 191 -14.18 -4.99 -24.95
N ARG A 192 -12.94 -5.17 -24.47
CA ARG A 192 -12.03 -6.23 -24.89
C ARG A 192 -12.56 -7.63 -24.57
N PHE A 193 -13.48 -7.76 -23.59
CA PHE A 193 -13.93 -9.04 -23.04
C PHE A 193 -15.46 -9.23 -23.09
N LYS A 194 -16.22 -8.27 -23.67
CA LYS A 194 -17.70 -8.29 -23.68
C LYS A 194 -18.30 -9.61 -24.15
N ASN A 195 -17.67 -10.27 -25.11
CA ASN A 195 -18.17 -11.54 -25.69
C ASN A 195 -17.78 -12.78 -24.88
N PHE A 196 -16.86 -12.65 -23.92
CA PHE A 196 -16.23 -13.77 -23.22
C PHE A 196 -16.54 -13.83 -21.72
N ILE A 197 -17.04 -12.74 -21.16
CA ILE A 197 -17.46 -12.71 -19.76
C ILE A 197 -18.88 -13.26 -19.69
N LYS A 198 -19.03 -14.58 -19.79
CA LYS A 198 -20.22 -15.23 -19.28
C LYS A 198 -20.25 -15.01 -17.77
N LYS A 199 -21.10 -14.04 -17.36
CA LYS A 199 -21.73 -13.90 -16.04
C LYS A 199 -21.10 -14.69 -14.87
N THR A 200 -19.78 -14.63 -14.67
CA THR A 200 -19.24 -14.94 -13.36
C THR A 200 -19.47 -13.71 -12.49
N THR A 201 -20.74 -13.51 -12.12
CA THR A 201 -21.24 -12.45 -11.25
C THR A 201 -20.62 -12.52 -9.85
N GLU A 202 -19.70 -13.42 -9.61
CA GLU A 202 -19.12 -13.74 -8.34
C GLU A 202 -17.69 -13.22 -8.14
N ILE A 203 -17.01 -12.74 -9.19
CA ILE A 203 -15.64 -12.21 -9.09
C ILE A 203 -15.70 -10.71 -8.81
N ASN A 204 -15.05 -10.28 -7.73
CA ASN A 204 -14.90 -8.86 -7.39
C ASN A 204 -13.65 -8.25 -8.02
N SER A 205 -12.54 -8.98 -8.01
CA SER A 205 -11.30 -8.55 -8.65
C SER A 205 -10.51 -9.78 -9.12
N ALA A 206 -9.84 -9.64 -10.23
CA ALA A 206 -8.98 -10.69 -10.79
C ALA A 206 -7.66 -10.13 -11.28
N ILE A 207 -6.64 -10.97 -11.24
CA ILE A 207 -5.33 -10.69 -11.81
C ILE A 207 -4.89 -11.87 -12.67
N SER A 208 -4.42 -11.58 -13.86
CA SER A 208 -3.93 -12.57 -14.81
C SER A 208 -2.54 -12.18 -15.31
N LEU A 209 -1.58 -13.08 -15.19
CA LEU A 209 -0.18 -12.83 -15.56
C LEU A 209 0.35 -13.89 -16.52
N PRO A 210 1.14 -13.50 -17.53
CA PRO A 210 1.83 -14.46 -18.38
C PRO A 210 3.01 -15.09 -17.65
N ILE A 211 3.14 -16.41 -17.73
CA ILE A 211 4.34 -17.15 -17.35
C ILE A 211 5.24 -17.18 -18.59
N LYS A 212 6.36 -16.43 -18.52
CA LYS A 212 7.24 -16.24 -19.68
C LYS A 212 8.54 -17.01 -19.55
N LEU A 213 8.96 -17.67 -20.61
CA LEU A 213 10.27 -18.30 -20.75
C LEU A 213 10.93 -17.78 -22.04
N LYS A 214 12.07 -17.11 -21.91
CA LYS A 214 12.84 -16.59 -23.07
C LYS A 214 11.95 -15.75 -24.03
N GLY A 215 11.05 -14.94 -23.47
CA GLY A 215 10.13 -14.10 -24.25
C GLY A 215 8.87 -14.76 -24.77
N LYS A 216 8.78 -16.11 -24.76
CA LYS A 216 7.57 -16.86 -25.10
C LYS A 216 6.68 -17.04 -23.87
N VAL A 217 5.37 -16.87 -24.01
CA VAL A 217 4.41 -17.20 -22.97
C VAL A 217 4.20 -18.71 -22.98
N ILE A 218 4.49 -19.37 -21.86
CA ILE A 218 4.39 -20.82 -21.67
C ILE A 218 3.25 -21.22 -20.74
N GLY A 219 2.54 -20.23 -20.18
CA GLY A 219 1.40 -20.44 -19.29
C GLY A 219 0.82 -19.13 -18.81
N ILE A 220 -0.30 -19.22 -18.12
CA ILE A 220 -1.00 -18.09 -17.50
C ILE A 220 -1.24 -18.41 -16.03
N LEU A 221 -0.95 -17.47 -15.16
CA LEU A 221 -1.27 -17.50 -13.73
C LEU A 221 -2.45 -16.58 -13.48
N ASN A 222 -3.54 -17.11 -12.94
CA ASN A 222 -4.74 -16.35 -12.59
C ASN A 222 -5.01 -16.44 -11.09
N LEU A 223 -5.38 -15.31 -10.48
CA LEU A 223 -5.94 -15.25 -9.13
C LEU A 223 -7.20 -14.39 -9.13
N SER A 224 -8.15 -14.68 -8.22
CA SER A 224 -9.36 -13.88 -8.08
C SER A 224 -9.81 -13.76 -6.63
N TYR A 225 -10.40 -12.60 -6.32
CA TYR A 225 -11.24 -12.35 -5.16
C TYR A 225 -12.70 -12.52 -5.54
N MET A 226 -13.45 -13.21 -4.71
CA MET A 226 -14.87 -13.45 -4.93
C MET A 226 -15.72 -12.27 -4.48
N LYS A 227 -16.96 -12.21 -4.95
CA LYS A 227 -17.95 -11.22 -4.52
C LYS A 227 -18.20 -11.35 -3.00
N GLY A 228 -18.25 -10.22 -2.30
CA GLY A 228 -18.32 -10.17 -0.83
C GLY A 228 -16.98 -9.88 -0.16
N THR A 229 -15.87 -9.94 -0.92
CA THR A 229 -14.56 -9.50 -0.46
C THR A 229 -14.37 -8.03 -0.86
N GLU A 230 -14.13 -7.13 0.09
CA GLU A 230 -13.86 -5.70 -0.21
C GLU A 230 -12.46 -5.44 -0.80
N ARG A 231 -11.75 -6.51 -1.16
CA ARG A 231 -10.37 -6.44 -1.67
C ARG A 231 -10.34 -6.40 -3.18
N ALA A 232 -9.43 -5.58 -3.71
CA ALA A 232 -9.06 -5.58 -5.12
C ALA A 232 -7.55 -5.77 -5.26
N PHE A 233 -7.13 -6.40 -6.35
CA PHE A 233 -5.72 -6.52 -6.67
C PHE A 233 -5.12 -5.16 -7.03
N THR A 234 -3.86 -4.97 -6.62
CA THR A 234 -3.10 -3.75 -6.80
C THR A 234 -1.85 -4.00 -7.66
N GLU A 235 -1.21 -2.94 -8.12
CA GLU A 235 0.09 -3.02 -8.79
C GLU A 235 1.18 -3.67 -7.91
N ARG A 236 1.06 -3.54 -6.60
CA ARG A 236 1.95 -4.23 -5.65
C ARG A 236 1.75 -5.74 -5.73
N ASP A 237 0.51 -6.20 -5.77
CA ASP A 237 0.19 -7.63 -5.89
C ASP A 237 0.68 -8.18 -7.22
N MET A 238 0.59 -7.40 -8.29
CA MET A 238 1.13 -7.74 -9.60
C MET A 238 2.66 -7.92 -9.56
N ARG A 239 3.39 -7.02 -8.90
CA ARG A 239 4.84 -7.17 -8.71
C ARG A 239 5.19 -8.45 -7.95
N ILE A 240 4.49 -8.73 -6.87
CA ILE A 240 4.65 -9.96 -6.09
C ILE A 240 4.39 -11.19 -6.96
N LEU A 241 3.27 -11.24 -7.66
CA LEU A 241 2.91 -12.38 -8.52
C LEU A 241 3.88 -12.57 -9.69
N SER A 242 4.50 -11.50 -10.17
CA SER A 242 5.54 -11.58 -11.21
C SER A 242 6.75 -12.39 -10.75
N LEU A 243 7.09 -12.36 -9.45
CA LEU A 243 8.14 -13.22 -8.89
C LEU A 243 7.71 -14.70 -8.96
N PHE A 244 6.47 -15.00 -8.57
CA PHE A 244 5.93 -16.37 -8.67
C PHE A 244 5.94 -16.88 -10.11
N SER A 245 5.52 -16.05 -11.06
CA SER A 245 5.51 -16.38 -12.51
C SER A 245 6.91 -16.77 -13.00
N ARG A 246 7.97 -16.04 -12.59
CA ARG A 246 9.36 -16.38 -12.95
C ARG A 246 9.80 -17.75 -12.40
N PHE A 247 9.47 -18.06 -11.15
CA PHE A 247 9.83 -19.37 -10.56
C PHE A 247 9.05 -20.52 -11.18
N MET A 248 7.78 -20.31 -11.52
CA MET A 248 7.00 -21.27 -12.28
C MET A 248 7.64 -21.56 -13.65
N SER A 249 8.06 -20.51 -14.35
CA SER A 249 8.74 -20.60 -15.62
C SER A 249 10.02 -21.45 -15.51
N THR A 250 10.87 -21.17 -14.52
CA THR A 250 12.10 -21.95 -14.27
C THR A 250 11.79 -23.43 -13.94
N SER A 251 10.75 -23.68 -13.14
CA SER A 251 10.36 -25.05 -12.79
C SER A 251 9.86 -25.84 -14.01
N ILE A 252 9.11 -25.19 -14.90
CA ILE A 252 8.64 -25.79 -16.15
C ILE A 252 9.84 -26.06 -17.06
N GLU A 253 10.75 -25.11 -17.26
CA GLU A 253 11.96 -25.27 -18.08
C GLU A 253 12.82 -26.44 -17.62
N GLN A 254 13.13 -26.50 -16.32
CA GLN A 254 13.94 -27.57 -15.75
C GLN A 254 13.34 -28.96 -16.02
N THR A 255 12.00 -29.08 -15.90
CA THR A 255 11.32 -30.36 -16.18
C THR A 255 11.36 -30.71 -17.64
N GLN A 256 11.15 -29.75 -18.54
CA GLN A 256 11.24 -29.98 -19.99
C GLN A 256 12.65 -30.39 -20.40
N LEU A 257 13.70 -29.78 -19.81
CA LEU A 257 15.09 -30.15 -20.07
C LEU A 257 15.42 -31.56 -19.54
N ALA A 258 14.91 -31.93 -18.36
CA ALA A 258 15.08 -33.26 -17.80
C ALA A 258 14.44 -34.32 -18.68
N LEU A 259 13.19 -34.10 -19.16
CA LEU A 259 12.52 -34.99 -20.08
C LEU A 259 13.28 -35.16 -21.39
N LYS A 260 13.82 -34.07 -21.96
CA LYS A 260 14.62 -34.14 -23.19
C LYS A 260 15.91 -34.93 -23.01
N ARG A 261 16.57 -34.82 -21.83
CA ARG A 261 17.80 -35.61 -21.55
C ARG A 261 17.56 -37.10 -21.41
N HIS A 262 16.36 -37.49 -20.97
CA HIS A 262 15.97 -38.92 -20.88
C HIS A 262 15.47 -39.51 -22.18
N LEU A 263 15.19 -38.67 -23.21
CA LEU A 263 14.73 -39.08 -24.53
C LEU A 263 15.83 -39.12 -25.59
N VAL A 264 17.08 -38.70 -25.22
CA VAL A 264 18.25 -38.84 -26.10
C VAL A 264 19.01 -40.09 -25.62
N PRO A 265 19.09 -41.15 -26.40
CA PRO A 265 19.81 -42.37 -26.07
C PRO A 265 21.31 -42.13 -25.94
#